data_716aeebdcf61efe758d5b2675cf89931
#
_entry.id   716aeebdcf61efe758d5b2675cf89931
#
_cell.length_a   1.000
_cell.length_b   1.000
_cell.length_c   1.000
_cell.angle_alpha   90.00
_cell.angle_beta   90.00
_cell.angle_gamma   90.00
#
_symmetry.space_group_name_H-M   'P 1'
#
loop_
_entity.id
_entity.type
_entity.pdbx_description
1 polymer ?
#
loop_
_entity_poly.entity_id
_entity_poly.type
_entity_poly.pdbx_seq_one_letter_code
_entity_poly.pdbx_strand_id
1 'polypeptide(L)'
;MPASYLRKLSWSTGRSISTYDFGLRSYVPDPDPTLPDPADNADAAWGDTNRAAITGHVHTAIVHDFFQSVLQWRGFDGVGSPVTTVVNCSGPTGISEWPSGLWVRGRMICGQTKLGSRNVSWARHLDVLAHEYTHGVTHQAVDLDYHGECGALDESLCDIFGVLVVNWYANRTDPSTWTWELGAGMGADRGPLRDLSDPAQGTPPQPVHMSDWRTMISDNGGVHLNSGIHNKAAHLLMTSRLSTGEPWLSLEEAARAFSFATHGLSSNATFADARQAVHDTVERRHRSDLAILAERMTLIDQAYSAVGIT
;
A
#
# COMPACT_ATOMS: atom_id res chain seq x y z
N MET A 1 13.07 16.47 -1.85
CA MET A 1 12.98 15.98 -0.45
C MET A 1 13.64 16.99 0.47
N PRO A 2 13.09 17.26 1.66
CA PRO A 2 13.75 18.17 2.60
C PRO A 2 15.07 17.54 3.09
N ALA A 3 16.15 18.33 3.08
CA ALA A 3 17.47 17.91 3.56
C ALA A 3 17.46 17.39 5.02
N SER A 4 16.45 17.79 5.83
CA SER A 4 16.24 17.33 7.19
C SER A 4 15.85 15.86 7.29
N TYR A 5 15.23 15.28 6.25
CA TYR A 5 14.82 13.89 6.23
C TYR A 5 16.01 12.96 5.94
N LEU A 6 16.87 13.34 5.00
CA LEU A 6 18.11 12.60 4.71
C LEU A 6 19.02 12.49 5.95
N ARG A 7 19.06 13.55 6.80
CA ARG A 7 19.80 13.49 8.08
C ARG A 7 19.14 12.54 9.10
N LYS A 8 17.80 12.41 9.13
CA LYS A 8 17.13 11.44 10.00
C LYS A 8 17.38 9.99 9.58
N LEU A 9 17.53 9.72 8.29
CA LEU A 9 17.81 8.37 7.77
C LEU A 9 19.20 7.86 8.18
N SER A 10 20.20 8.74 8.24
CA SER A 10 21.57 8.40 8.68
C SER A 10 21.69 8.13 10.18
N TRP A 11 20.67 8.46 10.99
CA TRP A 11 20.72 8.40 12.47
C TRP A 11 19.83 7.32 13.09
N SER A 12 19.07 6.56 12.31
CA SER A 12 18.25 5.49 12.86
C SER A 12 19.07 4.21 13.08
N THR A 13 19.85 4.22 14.14
CA THR A 13 20.44 3.02 14.74
C THR A 13 19.30 2.06 15.10
N GLY A 14 19.02 1.06 14.27
CA GLY A 14 18.00 0.05 14.54
C GLY A 14 17.11 -0.33 13.36
N ARG A 15 17.21 0.35 12.21
CA ARG A 15 16.55 -0.09 10.98
C ARG A 15 17.49 -0.97 10.19
N SER A 16 17.08 -2.20 9.94
CA SER A 16 17.76 -3.06 8.99
C SER A 16 17.07 -2.94 7.63
N ILE A 17 17.43 -1.91 6.86
CA ILE A 17 16.94 -1.69 5.50
C ILE A 17 18.11 -1.79 4.54
N SER A 18 17.99 -2.67 3.56
CA SER A 18 18.98 -2.83 2.49
C SER A 18 18.34 -2.55 1.14
N THR A 19 19.07 -1.87 0.26
CA THR A 19 18.60 -1.59 -1.10
C THR A 19 19.63 -2.08 -2.10
N TYR A 20 19.15 -2.77 -3.15
CA TYR A 20 19.99 -3.37 -4.17
C TYR A 20 19.58 -2.83 -5.55
N ASP A 21 20.57 -2.42 -6.35
CA ASP A 21 20.37 -2.10 -7.76
C ASP A 21 20.63 -3.35 -8.60
N PHE A 22 19.59 -3.86 -9.25
CA PHE A 22 19.69 -5.11 -10.03
C PHE A 22 20.19 -4.87 -11.45
N GLY A 23 20.39 -3.60 -11.87
CA GLY A 23 21.04 -3.24 -13.13
C GLY A 23 20.32 -3.77 -14.37
N LEU A 24 18.98 -3.78 -14.37
CA LEU A 24 18.11 -4.31 -15.42
C LEU A 24 18.31 -5.82 -15.70
N ARG A 25 18.83 -6.58 -14.74
CA ARG A 25 18.87 -8.04 -14.83
C ARG A 25 17.47 -8.61 -14.60
N SER A 26 17.22 -9.78 -15.20
CA SER A 26 15.97 -10.50 -15.01
C SER A 26 15.86 -10.99 -13.57
N TYR A 27 14.74 -10.65 -12.91
CA TYR A 27 14.39 -11.18 -11.62
C TYR A 27 13.49 -12.39 -11.80
N VAL A 28 13.94 -13.53 -11.32
CA VAL A 28 13.19 -14.80 -11.30
C VAL A 28 13.11 -15.24 -9.84
N PRO A 29 11.92 -15.29 -9.24
CA PRO A 29 11.78 -15.57 -7.81
C PRO A 29 12.10 -17.02 -7.41
N ASP A 30 12.18 -17.96 -8.36
CA ASP A 30 12.46 -19.37 -8.10
C ASP A 30 13.39 -19.97 -9.18
N PRO A 31 14.64 -20.39 -8.85
CA PRO A 31 15.29 -20.19 -7.53
C PRO A 31 15.54 -18.71 -7.24
N ASP A 32 15.51 -18.36 -5.94
CA ASP A 32 15.71 -16.98 -5.50
C ASP A 32 17.09 -16.46 -5.96
N PRO A 33 17.16 -15.38 -6.75
CA PRO A 33 18.42 -14.94 -7.29
C PRO A 33 19.37 -14.45 -6.21
N THR A 34 20.66 -14.75 -6.39
CA THR A 34 21.68 -14.13 -5.55
C THR A 34 21.66 -12.62 -5.78
N LEU A 35 21.41 -11.86 -4.70
CA LEU A 35 21.47 -10.41 -4.76
C LEU A 35 22.93 -9.97 -5.01
N PRO A 36 23.13 -8.88 -5.77
CA PRO A 36 24.44 -8.22 -5.85
C PRO A 36 24.85 -7.70 -4.47
N ASP A 37 26.02 -7.08 -4.38
CA ASP A 37 26.36 -6.30 -3.21
C ASP A 37 25.30 -5.22 -2.98
N PRO A 38 24.95 -4.89 -1.72
CA PRO A 38 24.05 -3.79 -1.43
C PRO A 38 24.49 -2.55 -2.21
N ALA A 39 23.53 -1.78 -2.69
CA ALA A 39 23.81 -0.46 -3.23
C ALA A 39 24.41 0.36 -2.10
N ASP A 40 25.70 0.24 -1.90
CA ASP A 40 26.43 0.89 -0.83
C ASP A 40 26.79 2.31 -1.27
N ASN A 41 26.65 3.20 -0.32
CA ASN A 41 27.31 4.48 -0.38
C ASN A 41 27.93 4.80 0.97
N ALA A 42 29.11 4.27 1.20
CA ALA A 42 29.96 4.63 2.32
C ALA A 42 30.28 6.13 2.32
N ASP A 43 30.19 6.78 1.17
CA ASP A 43 30.33 8.23 1.01
C ASP A 43 28.93 8.86 0.85
N ALA A 44 28.56 9.79 1.69
CA ALA A 44 27.26 10.47 1.79
C ALA A 44 26.74 11.18 0.50
N ALA A 45 27.30 10.90 -0.65
CA ALA A 45 26.96 11.43 -1.97
C ALA A 45 26.51 10.31 -2.90
N TRP A 46 25.27 9.84 -2.76
CA TRP A 46 24.64 9.01 -3.77
C TRP A 46 24.60 9.80 -5.08
N GLY A 47 25.44 9.40 -6.03
CA GLY A 47 25.55 10.08 -7.32
C GLY A 47 24.25 9.97 -8.15
N ASP A 48 24.13 10.83 -9.16
CA ASP A 48 22.97 10.87 -10.06
C ASP A 48 22.64 9.53 -10.78
N THR A 49 23.61 8.59 -10.80
CA THR A 49 23.52 7.31 -11.46
C THR A 49 22.61 6.29 -10.74
N ASN A 50 22.38 6.45 -9.43
CA ASN A 50 21.60 5.51 -8.60
C ASN A 50 20.30 6.09 -8.06
N ARG A 51 19.64 6.98 -8.78
CA ARG A 51 18.40 7.63 -8.33
C ARG A 51 17.30 6.66 -7.92
N ALA A 52 17.16 5.54 -8.61
CA ALA A 52 16.16 4.53 -8.27
C ALA A 52 16.45 3.88 -6.91
N ALA A 53 17.71 3.52 -6.65
CA ALA A 53 18.12 2.91 -5.38
C ALA A 53 17.99 3.91 -4.22
N ILE A 54 18.42 5.16 -4.41
CA ILE A 54 18.25 6.21 -3.40
C ILE A 54 16.79 6.41 -3.05
N THR A 55 15.95 6.56 -4.08
CA THR A 55 14.53 6.83 -3.87
C THR A 55 13.86 5.63 -3.21
N GLY A 56 14.15 4.41 -3.68
CA GLY A 56 13.64 3.18 -3.07
C GLY A 56 14.04 3.04 -1.61
N HIS A 57 15.31 3.31 -1.26
CA HIS A 57 15.78 3.27 0.12
C HIS A 57 15.05 4.28 1.02
N VAL A 58 14.93 5.52 0.55
CA VAL A 58 14.24 6.58 1.30
C VAL A 58 12.76 6.26 1.48
N HIS A 59 12.09 5.82 0.42
CA HIS A 59 10.66 5.47 0.51
C HIS A 59 10.44 4.27 1.43
N THR A 60 11.28 3.24 1.35
CA THR A 60 11.23 2.10 2.29
C THR A 60 11.37 2.57 3.74
N ALA A 61 12.28 3.51 4.01
CA ALA A 61 12.44 4.05 5.36
C ALA A 61 11.21 4.85 5.82
N ILE A 62 10.56 5.62 4.91
CA ILE A 62 9.32 6.33 5.23
C ILE A 62 8.21 5.34 5.58
N VAL A 63 8.02 4.30 4.77
CA VAL A 63 7.02 3.26 5.01
C VAL A 63 7.29 2.56 6.34
N HIS A 64 8.51 2.13 6.57
CA HIS A 64 8.92 1.51 7.85
C HIS A 64 8.61 2.42 9.04
N ASP A 65 8.89 3.72 8.94
CA ASP A 65 8.61 4.69 10.01
C ASP A 65 7.13 4.86 10.28
N PHE A 66 6.30 4.86 9.24
CA PHE A 66 4.86 4.89 9.39
C PHE A 66 4.37 3.66 10.18
N PHE A 67 4.73 2.45 9.75
CA PHE A 67 4.31 1.23 10.44
C PHE A 67 4.80 1.19 11.89
N GLN A 68 6.03 1.59 12.14
CA GLN A 68 6.59 1.61 13.49
C GLN A 68 5.98 2.70 14.38
N SER A 69 5.83 3.94 13.89
CA SER A 69 5.40 5.07 14.73
C SER A 69 3.88 5.14 14.89
N VAL A 70 3.11 4.84 13.83
CA VAL A 70 1.65 4.90 13.84
C VAL A 70 1.04 3.61 14.36
N LEU A 71 1.52 2.46 13.88
CA LEU A 71 0.94 1.16 14.19
C LEU A 71 1.69 0.39 15.28
N GLN A 72 2.88 0.87 15.68
CA GLN A 72 3.79 0.17 16.59
C GLN A 72 4.21 -1.22 16.07
N TRP A 73 4.21 -1.38 14.76
CA TRP A 73 4.59 -2.59 14.06
C TRP A 73 6.04 -2.49 13.57
N ARG A 74 6.91 -3.40 14.02
CA ARG A 74 8.34 -3.36 13.70
C ARG A 74 8.70 -4.29 12.55
N GLY A 75 9.31 -3.73 11.49
CA GLY A 75 9.60 -4.48 10.27
C GLY A 75 8.30 -4.87 9.55
N PHE A 76 8.40 -5.74 8.56
CA PHE A 76 7.20 -6.27 7.88
C PHE A 76 6.50 -7.37 8.70
N ASP A 77 7.20 -8.00 9.63
CA ASP A 77 6.76 -9.17 10.40
C ASP A 77 6.35 -8.85 11.85
N GLY A 78 6.41 -7.59 12.27
CA GLY A 78 6.09 -7.16 13.64
C GLY A 78 7.21 -7.39 14.66
N VAL A 79 8.26 -8.15 14.33
CA VAL A 79 9.40 -8.45 15.24
C VAL A 79 10.69 -7.74 14.85
N GLY A 80 10.72 -7.08 13.70
CA GLY A 80 11.82 -6.22 13.26
C GLY A 80 12.80 -6.90 12.31
N SER A 81 12.36 -7.88 11.54
CA SER A 81 13.19 -8.45 10.48
C SER A 81 13.63 -7.42 9.44
N PRO A 82 14.80 -7.61 8.83
CA PRO A 82 15.31 -6.73 7.80
C PRO A 82 14.37 -6.58 6.61
N VAL A 83 14.27 -5.37 6.07
CA VAL A 83 13.49 -5.07 4.86
C VAL A 83 14.44 -4.84 3.71
N THR A 84 14.21 -5.53 2.61
CA THR A 84 15.03 -5.42 1.40
C THR A 84 14.21 -4.83 0.26
N THR A 85 14.78 -3.83 -0.43
CA THR A 85 14.24 -3.27 -1.66
C THR A 85 15.20 -3.56 -2.82
N VAL A 86 14.70 -4.12 -3.90
CA VAL A 86 15.46 -4.38 -5.11
C VAL A 86 14.89 -3.54 -6.24
N VAL A 87 15.71 -2.70 -6.85
CA VAL A 87 15.28 -1.77 -7.91
C VAL A 87 15.91 -2.12 -9.25
N ASN A 88 15.39 -1.54 -10.32
CA ASN A 88 15.87 -1.75 -11.69
C ASN A 88 15.85 -3.23 -12.09
N CYS A 89 14.80 -3.96 -11.73
CA CYS A 89 14.59 -5.35 -12.15
C CYS A 89 13.93 -5.39 -13.52
N SER A 90 14.37 -6.29 -14.39
CA SER A 90 13.61 -6.67 -15.58
C SER A 90 12.77 -7.92 -15.31
N GLY A 91 11.72 -8.12 -16.09
CA GLY A 91 10.87 -9.30 -15.98
C GLY A 91 11.59 -10.60 -16.44
N PRO A 92 10.93 -11.76 -16.26
CA PRO A 92 11.52 -13.06 -16.59
C PRO A 92 11.99 -13.20 -18.03
N THR A 93 11.43 -12.42 -18.95
CA THR A 93 11.80 -12.40 -20.38
C THR A 93 13.06 -11.59 -20.68
N GLY A 94 13.67 -10.93 -19.69
CA GLY A 94 14.84 -10.06 -19.88
C GLY A 94 14.52 -8.72 -20.56
N ILE A 95 13.26 -8.40 -20.77
CA ILE A 95 12.84 -7.09 -21.31
C ILE A 95 13.06 -6.04 -20.22
N SER A 96 13.78 -4.97 -20.56
CA SER A 96 14.11 -3.89 -19.59
C SER A 96 12.88 -3.15 -19.08
N GLU A 97 11.81 -3.09 -19.83
CA GLU A 97 10.52 -2.58 -19.38
C GLU A 97 9.76 -3.69 -18.67
N TRP A 98 9.56 -3.51 -17.37
CA TRP A 98 8.78 -4.41 -16.55
C TRP A 98 7.96 -3.57 -15.56
N PRO A 99 6.73 -3.17 -15.95
CA PRO A 99 5.86 -2.33 -15.14
C PRO A 99 5.22 -3.16 -14.02
N SER A 100 5.99 -3.44 -12.99
CA SER A 100 5.57 -4.28 -11.86
C SER A 100 6.28 -3.89 -10.57
N GLY A 101 5.56 -4.00 -9.46
CA GLY A 101 6.05 -4.16 -8.11
C GLY A 101 5.70 -5.55 -7.63
N LEU A 102 6.46 -6.13 -6.71
CA LEU A 102 6.17 -7.42 -6.10
C LEU A 102 6.71 -7.45 -4.67
N TRP A 103 5.93 -8.03 -3.76
CA TRP A 103 6.46 -8.54 -2.50
C TRP A 103 6.81 -10.02 -2.62
N VAL A 104 8.04 -10.37 -2.35
CA VAL A 104 8.50 -11.77 -2.42
C VAL A 104 9.48 -12.06 -1.29
N ARG A 105 9.14 -12.99 -0.40
CA ARG A 105 10.05 -13.52 0.65
C ARG A 105 10.80 -12.43 1.44
N GLY A 106 10.09 -11.42 1.91
CA GLY A 106 10.68 -10.32 2.68
C GLY A 106 11.35 -9.22 1.84
N ARG A 107 11.09 -9.17 0.53
CA ARG A 107 11.69 -8.22 -0.39
C ARG A 107 10.62 -7.50 -1.21
N MET A 108 10.80 -6.20 -1.39
CA MET A 108 10.07 -5.41 -2.38
C MET A 108 10.90 -5.38 -3.66
N ILE A 109 10.34 -5.89 -4.75
CA ILE A 109 10.99 -5.97 -6.06
C ILE A 109 10.35 -4.94 -6.97
N CYS A 110 11.13 -4.00 -7.49
CA CYS A 110 10.63 -2.91 -8.32
C CYS A 110 11.20 -2.98 -9.73
N GLY A 111 10.31 -3.10 -10.69
CA GLY A 111 10.62 -2.90 -12.09
C GLY A 111 10.57 -1.42 -12.51
N GLN A 112 10.35 -1.19 -13.77
CA GLN A 112 10.26 0.15 -14.35
C GLN A 112 9.30 0.21 -15.53
N THR A 113 8.71 1.37 -15.71
CA THR A 113 7.91 1.75 -16.89
C THR A 113 8.75 2.64 -17.80
N LYS A 114 8.61 2.47 -19.11
CA LYS A 114 9.24 3.31 -20.10
C LYS A 114 8.39 4.55 -20.36
N LEU A 115 8.91 5.72 -19.99
CA LEU A 115 8.29 7.01 -20.28
C LEU A 115 9.12 7.74 -21.34
N GLY A 116 8.69 7.66 -22.59
CA GLY A 116 9.49 8.12 -23.74
C GLY A 116 10.79 7.31 -23.88
N SER A 117 11.93 8.00 -23.80
CA SER A 117 13.26 7.35 -23.86
C SER A 117 13.83 6.95 -22.47
N ARG A 118 13.10 7.19 -21.38
CA ARG A 118 13.59 6.99 -20.01
C ARG A 118 12.87 5.83 -19.35
N ASN A 119 13.63 4.98 -18.66
CA ASN A 119 13.06 4.03 -17.70
C ASN A 119 12.82 4.76 -16.38
N VAL A 120 11.60 4.66 -15.85
CA VAL A 120 11.19 5.23 -14.57
C VAL A 120 10.89 4.08 -13.64
N SER A 121 11.68 3.96 -12.58
CA SER A 121 11.51 2.90 -11.58
C SER A 121 10.21 3.07 -10.79
N TRP A 122 9.54 1.98 -10.52
CA TRP A 122 8.36 1.92 -9.65
C TRP A 122 8.69 2.30 -8.20
N ALA A 123 9.93 2.10 -7.77
CA ALA A 123 10.41 2.57 -6.46
C ALA A 123 10.36 4.10 -6.29
N ARG A 124 10.12 4.86 -7.37
CA ARG A 124 9.90 6.30 -7.31
C ARG A 124 8.60 6.69 -6.61
N HIS A 125 7.64 5.79 -6.56
CA HIS A 125 6.31 6.03 -6.02
C HIS A 125 6.23 5.50 -4.60
N LEU A 126 6.07 6.41 -3.63
CA LEU A 126 5.99 6.07 -2.20
C LEU A 126 4.77 5.20 -1.90
N ASP A 127 3.64 5.51 -2.53
CA ASP A 127 2.38 4.76 -2.48
C ASP A 127 2.55 3.32 -2.95
N VAL A 128 3.26 3.11 -4.07
CA VAL A 128 3.54 1.77 -4.60
C VAL A 128 4.44 0.97 -3.63
N LEU A 129 5.52 1.59 -3.11
CA LEU A 129 6.36 0.90 -2.13
C LEU A 129 5.63 0.61 -0.82
N ALA A 130 4.72 1.49 -0.40
CA ALA A 130 3.88 1.23 0.77
C ALA A 130 2.89 0.09 0.51
N HIS A 131 2.32 -0.01 -0.69
CA HIS A 131 1.49 -1.13 -1.12
C HIS A 131 2.28 -2.45 -1.04
N GLU A 132 3.45 -2.54 -1.68
CA GLU A 132 4.26 -3.76 -1.65
C GLU A 132 4.70 -4.15 -0.23
N TYR A 133 5.07 -3.17 0.59
CA TYR A 133 5.42 -3.43 1.99
C TYR A 133 4.22 -3.99 2.77
N THR A 134 3.02 -3.50 2.48
CA THR A 134 1.79 -3.94 3.15
C THR A 134 1.47 -5.38 2.84
N HIS A 135 1.73 -5.89 1.62
CA HIS A 135 1.64 -7.34 1.34
C HIS A 135 2.48 -8.17 2.32
N GLY A 136 3.68 -7.68 2.66
CA GLY A 136 4.50 -8.34 3.69
C GLY A 136 3.84 -8.35 5.06
N VAL A 137 3.17 -7.27 5.42
CA VAL A 137 2.46 -7.15 6.71
C VAL A 137 1.20 -7.99 6.73
N THR A 138 0.36 -7.95 5.69
CA THR A 138 -0.88 -8.74 5.62
C THR A 138 -0.58 -10.24 5.61
N HIS A 139 0.45 -10.66 4.87
CA HIS A 139 0.89 -12.05 4.84
C HIS A 139 1.33 -12.56 6.23
N GLN A 140 1.96 -11.71 7.05
CA GLN A 140 2.31 -12.09 8.43
C GLN A 140 1.13 -11.99 9.40
N ALA A 141 0.20 -11.07 9.15
CA ALA A 141 -0.93 -10.83 10.05
C ALA A 141 -2.04 -11.89 9.89
N VAL A 142 -2.37 -12.28 8.65
CA VAL A 142 -3.55 -13.09 8.34
C VAL A 142 -3.34 -14.13 7.22
N ASP A 143 -2.31 -13.96 6.37
CA ASP A 143 -2.01 -14.85 5.22
C ASP A 143 -3.26 -15.11 4.34
N LEU A 144 -3.82 -14.03 3.79
CA LEU A 144 -5.00 -14.07 2.95
C LEU A 144 -4.76 -14.92 1.69
N ASP A 145 -5.74 -15.76 1.31
CA ASP A 145 -5.69 -16.49 0.05
C ASP A 145 -5.70 -15.51 -1.14
N TYR A 146 -4.63 -15.49 -1.90
CA TYR A 146 -4.44 -14.52 -2.98
C TYR A 146 -5.21 -14.93 -4.24
N HIS A 147 -6.55 -15.10 -4.08
CA HIS A 147 -7.46 -15.45 -5.14
C HIS A 147 -8.87 -14.88 -4.93
N GLY A 148 -9.53 -14.46 -6.00
CA GLY A 148 -10.92 -13.98 -6.00
C GLY A 148 -11.15 -12.82 -5.04
N GLU A 149 -12.22 -12.87 -4.23
CA GLU A 149 -12.60 -11.76 -3.33
C GLU A 149 -11.59 -11.58 -2.19
N CYS A 150 -11.06 -12.67 -1.65
CA CYS A 150 -10.05 -12.62 -0.61
C CYS A 150 -8.76 -11.95 -1.10
N GLY A 151 -8.28 -12.32 -2.29
CA GLY A 151 -7.13 -11.68 -2.90
C GLY A 151 -7.39 -10.20 -3.29
N ALA A 152 -8.62 -9.88 -3.72
CA ALA A 152 -9.03 -8.50 -3.97
C ALA A 152 -9.09 -7.67 -2.68
N LEU A 153 -9.39 -8.29 -1.54
CA LEU A 153 -9.30 -7.66 -0.23
C LEU A 153 -7.85 -7.37 0.17
N ASP A 154 -6.92 -8.31 -0.05
CA ASP A 154 -5.49 -8.10 0.21
C ASP A 154 -4.96 -6.92 -0.61
N GLU A 155 -5.26 -6.89 -1.92
CA GLU A 155 -4.91 -5.77 -2.81
C GLU A 155 -5.47 -4.44 -2.30
N SER A 156 -6.74 -4.42 -1.88
CA SER A 156 -7.36 -3.19 -1.37
C SER A 156 -6.74 -2.73 -0.06
N LEU A 157 -6.41 -3.63 0.86
CA LEU A 157 -5.71 -3.26 2.09
C LEU A 157 -4.35 -2.64 1.78
N CYS A 158 -3.62 -3.19 0.81
CA CYS A 158 -2.35 -2.65 0.35
C CYS A 158 -2.51 -1.25 -0.27
N ASP A 159 -3.53 -1.04 -1.08
CA ASP A 159 -3.87 0.27 -1.67
C ASP A 159 -4.24 1.30 -0.59
N ILE A 160 -5.05 0.92 0.40
CA ILE A 160 -5.43 1.77 1.53
C ILE A 160 -4.19 2.24 2.30
N PHE A 161 -3.27 1.33 2.63
CA PHE A 161 -2.04 1.71 3.31
C PHE A 161 -1.10 2.53 2.43
N GLY A 162 -1.08 2.30 1.12
CA GLY A 162 -0.40 3.15 0.14
C GLY A 162 -0.84 4.61 0.27
N VAL A 163 -2.16 4.85 0.25
CA VAL A 163 -2.75 6.19 0.42
C VAL A 163 -2.47 6.77 1.80
N LEU A 164 -2.63 5.99 2.87
CA LEU A 164 -2.39 6.45 4.25
C LEU A 164 -0.94 6.90 4.47
N VAL A 165 0.04 6.14 3.98
CA VAL A 165 1.47 6.47 4.11
C VAL A 165 1.81 7.77 3.40
N VAL A 166 1.33 7.97 2.18
CA VAL A 166 1.60 9.20 1.40
C VAL A 166 1.03 10.43 2.10
N ASN A 167 -0.20 10.35 2.57
CA ASN A 167 -0.85 11.49 3.23
C ASN A 167 -0.27 11.76 4.61
N TRP A 168 0.12 10.71 5.37
CA TRP A 168 0.86 10.86 6.62
C TRP A 168 2.21 11.56 6.39
N TYR A 169 2.97 11.11 5.40
CA TYR A 169 4.26 11.71 5.07
C TYR A 169 4.13 13.17 4.63
N ALA A 170 3.06 13.50 3.90
CA ALA A 170 2.74 14.86 3.49
C ALA A 170 2.13 15.71 4.61
N ASN A 171 1.91 15.14 5.82
CA ASN A 171 1.28 15.80 6.96
C ASN A 171 -0.12 16.37 6.64
N ARG A 172 -0.92 15.62 5.86
CA ARG A 172 -2.29 15.98 5.51
C ARG A 172 -3.26 15.40 6.52
N THR A 173 -3.83 16.25 7.35
CA THR A 173 -4.74 15.84 8.44
C THR A 173 -6.20 15.79 8.02
N ASP A 174 -6.60 16.57 7.00
CA ASP A 174 -7.98 16.58 6.51
C ASP A 174 -8.12 15.67 5.28
N PRO A 175 -8.98 14.62 5.33
CA PRO A 175 -9.20 13.70 4.20
C PRO A 175 -9.64 14.38 2.90
N SER A 176 -10.26 15.57 2.96
CA SER A 176 -10.62 16.34 1.77
C SER A 176 -9.40 16.85 0.97
N THR A 177 -8.22 16.85 1.60
CA THR A 177 -6.96 17.28 0.97
C THR A 177 -6.06 16.12 0.57
N TRP A 178 -6.49 14.87 0.81
CA TRP A 178 -5.69 13.69 0.57
C TRP A 178 -5.54 13.39 -0.92
N THR A 179 -4.41 12.81 -1.28
CA THR A 179 -4.23 12.12 -2.56
C THR A 179 -4.80 10.71 -2.42
N TRP A 180 -5.68 10.34 -3.34
CA TRP A 180 -6.35 9.03 -3.38
C TRP A 180 -5.84 8.15 -4.51
N GLU A 181 -4.91 8.65 -5.31
CA GLU A 181 -4.28 7.94 -6.42
C GLU A 181 -3.07 7.12 -5.95
N LEU A 182 -2.89 5.95 -6.54
CA LEU A 182 -1.65 5.16 -6.48
C LEU A 182 -0.98 5.15 -7.85
N GLY A 183 0.35 5.28 -7.85
CA GLY A 183 1.14 5.27 -9.07
C GLY A 183 0.74 6.36 -10.04
N ALA A 184 0.51 7.59 -9.55
CA ALA A 184 0.14 8.72 -10.38
C ALA A 184 1.12 8.93 -11.55
N GLY A 185 0.60 8.97 -12.77
CA GLY A 185 1.41 9.11 -13.99
C GLY A 185 2.07 7.82 -14.50
N MET A 186 1.79 6.67 -13.89
CA MET A 186 2.31 5.35 -14.29
C MET A 186 1.36 4.55 -15.17
N GLY A 187 0.07 4.86 -15.11
CA GLY A 187 -0.95 4.23 -15.93
C GLY A 187 -0.91 4.66 -17.40
N ALA A 188 -1.79 4.06 -18.22
CA ALA A 188 -1.98 4.49 -19.58
C ALA A 188 -2.37 5.98 -19.62
N ASP A 189 -1.97 6.67 -20.68
CA ASP A 189 -2.21 8.11 -20.84
C ASP A 189 -1.73 8.98 -19.66
N ARG A 190 -0.81 8.46 -18.85
CA ARG A 190 -0.26 9.09 -17.65
C ARG A 190 -1.28 9.30 -16.53
N GLY A 191 -2.36 8.54 -16.52
CA GLY A 191 -3.27 8.43 -15.38
C GLY A 191 -2.65 7.65 -14.22
N PRO A 192 -3.36 7.50 -13.11
CA PRO A 192 -2.95 6.66 -12.00
C PRO A 192 -3.07 5.17 -12.35
N LEU A 193 -2.33 4.32 -11.64
CA LEU A 193 -2.58 2.88 -11.66
C LEU A 193 -3.93 2.57 -11.01
N ARG A 194 -4.21 3.20 -9.89
CA ARG A 194 -5.48 3.09 -9.14
C ARG A 194 -5.89 4.44 -8.57
N ASP A 195 -7.18 4.66 -8.42
CA ASP A 195 -7.76 5.81 -7.74
C ASP A 195 -8.86 5.32 -6.78
N LEU A 196 -8.65 5.44 -5.48
CA LEU A 196 -9.62 5.00 -4.48
C LEU A 196 -10.87 5.90 -4.46
N SER A 197 -10.72 7.16 -4.88
CA SER A 197 -11.84 8.11 -4.95
C SER A 197 -12.78 7.84 -6.12
N ASP A 198 -12.23 7.41 -7.26
CA ASP A 198 -12.96 6.99 -8.44
C ASP A 198 -12.21 5.83 -9.14
N PRO A 199 -12.43 4.58 -8.72
CA PRO A 199 -11.73 3.42 -9.25
C PRO A 199 -11.85 3.25 -10.78
N ALA A 200 -12.88 3.86 -11.39
CA ALA A 200 -13.03 3.86 -12.84
C ALA A 200 -11.97 4.69 -13.57
N GLN A 201 -11.26 5.59 -12.90
CA GLN A 201 -10.14 6.37 -13.45
C GLN A 201 -8.80 5.62 -13.38
N GLY A 202 -8.75 4.49 -12.71
CA GLY A 202 -7.55 3.64 -12.67
C GLY A 202 -7.20 3.04 -14.04
N THR A 203 -5.99 2.53 -14.16
CA THR A 203 -5.52 1.86 -15.39
C THR A 203 -5.08 0.43 -15.07
N PRO A 204 -5.87 -0.59 -15.45
CA PRO A 204 -7.20 -0.53 -16.11
C PRO A 204 -8.31 -0.01 -15.17
N PRO A 205 -9.45 0.49 -15.74
CA PRO A 205 -10.60 0.89 -14.94
C PRO A 205 -11.13 -0.25 -14.06
N GLN A 206 -11.31 0.03 -12.77
CA GLN A 206 -11.78 -0.92 -11.78
C GLN A 206 -13.30 -0.76 -11.52
N PRO A 207 -14.02 -1.83 -11.13
CA PRO A 207 -15.41 -1.72 -10.69
C PRO A 207 -15.52 -0.94 -9.37
N VAL A 208 -16.65 -0.27 -9.19
CA VAL A 208 -16.94 0.57 -8.01
C VAL A 208 -18.05 0.01 -7.12
N HIS A 209 -18.73 -1.05 -7.54
CA HIS A 209 -19.86 -1.65 -6.83
C HIS A 209 -19.88 -3.17 -7.02
N MET A 210 -20.38 -3.92 -6.04
CA MET A 210 -20.46 -5.40 -6.10
C MET A 210 -21.25 -5.93 -7.29
N SER A 211 -22.26 -5.19 -7.80
CA SER A 211 -22.97 -5.57 -9.02
C SER A 211 -22.09 -5.60 -10.29
N ASP A 212 -20.96 -4.92 -10.25
CA ASP A 212 -20.00 -4.78 -11.35
C ASP A 212 -18.81 -5.74 -11.20
N TRP A 213 -18.90 -6.68 -10.23
CA TRP A 213 -17.88 -7.69 -9.99
C TRP A 213 -17.49 -8.41 -11.28
N ARG A 214 -16.19 -8.49 -11.55
CA ARG A 214 -15.66 -9.14 -12.75
C ARG A 214 -15.18 -10.54 -12.43
N THR A 215 -15.91 -11.55 -12.93
CA THR A 215 -15.49 -12.95 -12.86
C THR A 215 -14.51 -13.22 -13.99
N MET A 216 -13.27 -13.63 -13.66
CA MET A 216 -12.23 -13.93 -14.63
C MET A 216 -11.30 -15.02 -14.10
N ILE A 217 -10.59 -15.71 -15.03
CA ILE A 217 -9.61 -16.76 -14.69
C ILE A 217 -8.21 -16.14 -14.49
N SER A 218 -7.90 -15.11 -15.28
CA SER A 218 -6.63 -14.37 -15.15
C SER A 218 -6.60 -13.54 -13.88
N ASP A 219 -5.41 -13.05 -13.53
CA ASP A 219 -5.24 -12.15 -12.41
C ASP A 219 -5.76 -12.76 -11.09
N ASN A 220 -5.51 -14.05 -10.87
CA ASN A 220 -5.98 -14.81 -9.70
C ASN A 220 -7.48 -14.60 -9.39
N GLY A 221 -8.32 -14.55 -10.42
CA GLY A 221 -9.75 -14.25 -10.26
C GLY A 221 -10.08 -12.76 -10.30
N GLY A 222 -9.17 -11.91 -10.78
CA GLY A 222 -9.37 -10.47 -10.93
C GLY A 222 -9.06 -9.66 -9.67
N VAL A 223 -8.07 -10.10 -8.89
CA VAL A 223 -7.73 -9.45 -7.60
C VAL A 223 -7.41 -7.98 -7.74
N HIS A 224 -6.57 -7.61 -8.73
CA HIS A 224 -6.19 -6.22 -8.98
C HIS A 224 -7.33 -5.35 -9.57
N LEU A 225 -8.36 -5.98 -10.14
CA LEU A 225 -9.51 -5.24 -10.66
C LEU A 225 -10.59 -5.06 -9.59
N ASN A 226 -10.99 -6.16 -8.96
CA ASN A 226 -12.12 -6.15 -8.03
C ASN A 226 -11.79 -5.46 -6.69
N SER A 227 -10.51 -5.24 -6.38
CA SER A 227 -10.07 -4.42 -5.24
C SER A 227 -10.65 -3.00 -5.25
N GLY A 228 -10.99 -2.46 -6.44
CA GLY A 228 -11.61 -1.15 -6.60
C GLY A 228 -12.92 -0.98 -5.82
N ILE A 229 -13.68 -2.06 -5.64
CA ILE A 229 -14.95 -2.02 -4.89
C ILE A 229 -14.70 -1.69 -3.41
N HIS A 230 -13.78 -2.42 -2.76
CA HIS A 230 -13.43 -2.17 -1.36
C HIS A 230 -12.63 -0.86 -1.20
N ASN A 231 -11.78 -0.51 -2.17
CA ASN A 231 -11.11 0.80 -2.23
C ASN A 231 -12.12 1.94 -2.16
N LYS A 232 -13.21 1.84 -2.94
CA LYS A 232 -14.29 2.84 -2.92
C LYS A 232 -15.00 2.92 -1.58
N ALA A 233 -15.29 1.77 -0.95
CA ALA A 233 -15.86 1.75 0.40
C ALA A 233 -14.94 2.46 1.41
N ALA A 234 -13.65 2.15 1.38
CA ALA A 234 -12.66 2.77 2.25
C ALA A 234 -12.54 4.29 2.03
N HIS A 235 -12.54 4.76 0.76
CA HIS A 235 -12.57 6.19 0.45
C HIS A 235 -13.82 6.86 1.04
N LEU A 236 -15.01 6.30 0.79
CA LEU A 236 -16.27 6.86 1.30
C LEU A 236 -16.26 6.94 2.83
N LEU A 237 -15.75 5.91 3.51
CA LEU A 237 -15.64 5.89 4.95
C LEU A 237 -14.65 6.92 5.47
N MET A 238 -13.43 6.96 4.96
CA MET A 238 -12.39 7.87 5.42
C MET A 238 -12.69 9.35 5.13
N THR A 239 -13.51 9.65 4.11
CA THR A 239 -13.95 11.01 3.81
C THR A 239 -15.23 11.41 4.51
N SER A 240 -15.92 10.48 5.18
CA SER A 240 -17.13 10.76 5.92
C SER A 240 -16.83 11.62 7.17
N ARG A 241 -17.85 12.38 7.61
CA ARG A 241 -17.74 13.27 8.76
C ARG A 241 -18.84 12.99 9.77
N LEU A 242 -18.51 13.18 11.02
CA LEU A 242 -19.46 13.20 12.13
C LEU A 242 -20.36 14.44 12.03
N SER A 243 -21.48 14.42 12.70
CA SER A 243 -22.40 15.56 12.81
C SER A 243 -21.75 16.83 13.39
N THR A 244 -20.65 16.67 14.11
CA THR A 244 -19.79 17.74 14.60
C THR A 244 -18.95 18.41 13.52
N GLY A 245 -18.86 17.83 12.32
CA GLY A 245 -17.97 18.23 11.23
C GLY A 245 -16.58 17.60 11.28
N GLU A 246 -16.24 16.90 12.36
CA GLU A 246 -14.97 16.18 12.48
C GLU A 246 -14.91 14.99 11.51
N PRO A 247 -13.72 14.61 11.02
CA PRO A 247 -13.55 13.37 10.24
C PRO A 247 -14.07 12.16 11.02
N TRP A 248 -14.50 11.11 10.31
CA TRP A 248 -14.87 9.82 10.90
C TRP A 248 -13.81 9.32 11.90
N LEU A 249 -12.56 9.33 11.52
CA LEU A 249 -11.36 9.12 12.35
C LEU A 249 -10.23 10.01 11.82
N SER A 250 -9.26 10.33 12.68
CA SER A 250 -7.98 10.89 12.20
C SER A 250 -7.24 9.87 11.34
N LEU A 251 -6.23 10.32 10.57
CA LEU A 251 -5.43 9.43 9.71
C LEU A 251 -4.83 8.27 10.51
N GLU A 252 -4.22 8.57 11.65
CA GLU A 252 -3.58 7.55 12.49
C GLU A 252 -4.59 6.60 13.12
N GLU A 253 -5.78 7.09 13.48
CA GLU A 253 -6.86 6.24 13.99
C GLU A 253 -7.44 5.35 12.90
N ALA A 254 -7.64 5.86 11.69
CA ALA A 254 -8.06 5.08 10.54
C ALA A 254 -7.03 3.99 10.19
N ALA A 255 -5.74 4.35 10.15
CA ALA A 255 -4.66 3.38 9.95
C ALA A 255 -4.69 2.26 10.98
N ARG A 256 -4.87 2.60 12.27
CA ARG A 256 -5.00 1.60 13.33
C ARG A 256 -6.27 0.77 13.20
N ALA A 257 -7.39 1.38 12.78
CA ALA A 257 -8.64 0.66 12.61
C ALA A 257 -8.52 -0.40 11.52
N PHE A 258 -7.99 -0.05 10.34
CA PHE A 258 -7.75 -1.01 9.26
C PHE A 258 -6.70 -2.07 9.64
N SER A 259 -5.59 -1.68 10.28
CA SER A 259 -4.57 -2.63 10.73
C SER A 259 -5.13 -3.66 11.73
N PHE A 260 -5.86 -3.22 12.76
CA PHE A 260 -6.45 -4.14 13.74
C PHE A 260 -7.59 -4.98 13.15
N ALA A 261 -8.35 -4.43 12.20
CA ALA A 261 -9.35 -5.18 11.46
C ALA A 261 -8.69 -6.33 10.68
N THR A 262 -7.58 -6.06 9.96
CA THR A 262 -6.81 -7.06 9.23
C THR A 262 -6.38 -8.23 10.12
N HIS A 263 -5.90 -7.96 11.32
CA HIS A 263 -5.50 -9.03 12.27
C HIS A 263 -6.69 -9.87 12.78
N GLY A 264 -7.90 -9.40 12.63
CA GLY A 264 -9.13 -10.12 13.01
C GLY A 264 -9.74 -10.97 11.89
N LEU A 265 -9.18 -10.93 10.68
CA LEU A 265 -9.70 -11.67 9.53
C LEU A 265 -9.28 -13.15 9.55
N SER A 266 -9.98 -13.97 8.79
CA SER A 266 -9.56 -15.32 8.41
C SER A 266 -8.86 -15.30 7.07
N SER A 267 -8.09 -16.34 6.76
CA SER A 267 -7.33 -16.44 5.50
C SER A 267 -8.21 -16.47 4.23
N ASN A 268 -9.51 -16.69 4.36
CA ASN A 268 -10.49 -16.68 3.28
C ASN A 268 -11.55 -15.58 3.42
N ALA A 269 -11.19 -14.48 4.09
CA ALA A 269 -12.10 -13.37 4.37
C ALA A 269 -12.64 -12.71 3.09
N THR A 270 -13.87 -12.24 3.18
CA THR A 270 -14.58 -11.47 2.16
C THR A 270 -14.57 -9.97 2.49
N PHE A 271 -15.06 -9.14 1.60
CA PHE A 271 -15.29 -7.72 1.88
C PHE A 271 -16.29 -7.49 3.01
N ALA A 272 -17.29 -8.36 3.16
CA ALA A 272 -18.23 -8.30 4.28
C ALA A 272 -17.55 -8.61 5.62
N ASP A 273 -16.62 -9.58 5.63
CA ASP A 273 -15.81 -9.86 6.83
C ASP A 273 -14.91 -8.68 7.19
N ALA A 274 -14.33 -8.01 6.19
CA ALA A 274 -13.54 -6.79 6.41
C ALA A 274 -14.38 -5.66 7.00
N ARG A 275 -15.61 -5.42 6.49
CA ARG A 275 -16.57 -4.47 7.07
C ARG A 275 -16.82 -4.77 8.54
N GLN A 276 -17.15 -6.04 8.86
CA GLN A 276 -17.42 -6.46 10.23
C GLN A 276 -16.19 -6.27 11.14
N ALA A 277 -15.00 -6.60 10.64
CA ALA A 277 -13.76 -6.43 11.39
C ALA A 277 -13.44 -4.96 11.70
N VAL A 278 -13.70 -4.04 10.75
CA VAL A 278 -13.59 -2.59 10.99
C VAL A 278 -14.60 -2.15 12.03
N HIS A 279 -15.85 -2.59 11.92
CA HIS A 279 -16.93 -2.32 12.88
C HIS A 279 -16.52 -2.74 14.30
N ASP A 280 -16.13 -3.99 14.48
CA ASP A 280 -15.72 -4.54 15.79
C ASP A 280 -14.53 -3.80 16.38
N THR A 281 -13.59 -3.39 15.52
CA THR A 281 -12.39 -2.66 15.94
C THR A 281 -12.75 -1.27 16.44
N VAL A 282 -13.58 -0.53 15.72
CA VAL A 282 -14.03 0.80 16.09
C VAL A 282 -14.89 0.73 17.36
N GLU A 283 -15.79 -0.25 17.48
CA GLU A 283 -16.56 -0.47 18.69
C GLU A 283 -15.67 -0.68 19.92
N ARG A 284 -14.71 -1.57 19.84
CA ARG A 284 -13.79 -1.86 20.97
C ARG A 284 -12.99 -0.65 21.41
N ARG A 285 -12.59 0.21 20.47
CA ARG A 285 -11.67 1.33 20.73
C ARG A 285 -12.37 2.63 21.15
N HIS A 286 -13.63 2.83 20.78
CA HIS A 286 -14.33 4.11 20.93
C HIS A 286 -15.57 4.04 21.80
N ARG A 287 -15.69 3.06 22.70
CA ARG A 287 -16.87 2.85 23.55
C ARG A 287 -17.02 3.88 24.70
N SER A 288 -16.10 4.82 24.83
CA SER A 288 -16.18 5.85 25.88
C SER A 288 -17.26 6.91 25.61
N ASP A 289 -17.64 7.12 24.35
CA ASP A 289 -18.72 8.01 23.93
C ASP A 289 -19.67 7.25 23.00
N LEU A 290 -20.79 6.79 23.57
CA LEU A 290 -21.76 5.94 22.88
C LEU A 290 -22.50 6.67 21.74
N ALA A 291 -22.67 7.99 21.82
CA ALA A 291 -23.33 8.76 20.77
C ALA A 291 -22.45 8.87 19.53
N ILE A 292 -21.19 9.25 19.72
CA ILE A 292 -20.19 9.31 18.65
C ILE A 292 -19.92 7.91 18.08
N LEU A 293 -19.88 6.90 18.95
CA LEU A 293 -19.71 5.51 18.50
C LEU A 293 -20.84 5.09 17.56
N ALA A 294 -22.11 5.31 17.94
CA ALA A 294 -23.27 4.96 17.13
C ALA A 294 -23.22 5.66 15.75
N GLU A 295 -22.79 6.91 15.71
CA GLU A 295 -22.61 7.64 14.46
C GLU A 295 -21.49 7.05 13.60
N ARG A 296 -20.34 6.73 14.19
CA ARG A 296 -19.24 6.06 13.48
C ARG A 296 -19.66 4.72 12.88
N MET A 297 -20.44 3.92 13.61
CA MET A 297 -20.99 2.66 13.11
C MET A 297 -21.91 2.88 11.91
N THR A 298 -22.78 3.88 11.99
CA THR A 298 -23.68 4.24 10.89
C THR A 298 -22.89 4.64 9.64
N LEU A 299 -21.78 5.37 9.79
CA LEU A 299 -20.91 5.77 8.67
C LEU A 299 -20.22 4.57 8.03
N ILE A 300 -19.78 3.56 8.81
CA ILE A 300 -19.26 2.30 8.29
C ILE A 300 -20.33 1.62 7.43
N ASP A 301 -21.52 1.43 7.98
CA ASP A 301 -22.62 0.78 7.28
C ASP A 301 -23.00 1.50 5.98
N GLN A 302 -23.05 2.82 6.00
CA GLN A 302 -23.34 3.63 4.82
C GLN A 302 -22.27 3.48 3.73
N ALA A 303 -21.00 3.57 4.10
CA ALA A 303 -19.88 3.51 3.15
C ALA A 303 -19.83 2.15 2.44
N TYR A 304 -19.95 1.05 3.18
CA TYR A 304 -19.89 -0.29 2.61
C TYR A 304 -21.16 -0.64 1.83
N SER A 305 -22.35 -0.27 2.34
CA SER A 305 -23.61 -0.49 1.62
C SER A 305 -23.69 0.30 0.33
N ALA A 306 -23.06 1.48 0.25
CA ALA A 306 -23.03 2.30 -0.96
C ALA A 306 -22.31 1.64 -2.15
N VAL A 307 -21.46 0.64 -1.87
CA VAL A 307 -20.76 -0.16 -2.90
C VAL A 307 -21.30 -1.60 -2.97
N GLY A 308 -22.42 -1.89 -2.29
CA GLY A 308 -23.08 -3.18 -2.32
C GLY A 308 -22.42 -4.26 -1.44
N ILE A 309 -21.56 -3.90 -0.50
CA ILE A 309 -21.00 -4.81 0.51
C ILE A 309 -21.97 -4.83 1.71
N THR A 310 -22.62 -5.96 1.95
CA THR A 310 -23.69 -6.10 2.97
C THR A 310 -23.35 -7.15 4.02
#